data_652b8b49e31b7b34607273c4d061aa07
#
_entry.id   652b8b49e31b7b34607273c4d061aa07
#
_cell.length_a   1.000
_cell.length_b   1.000
_cell.length_c   1.000
_cell.angle_alpha   90.00
_cell.angle_beta   90.00
_cell.angle_gamma   90.00
#
_symmetry.space_group_name_H-M   'P 1'
#
loop_
_entity.id
_entity.type
_entity.pdbx_description
1 polymer ?
#
loop_
_entity_poly.entity_id
_entity_poly.type
_entity_poly.pdbx_seq_one_letter_code
_entity_poly.pdbx_strand_id
1 'polypeptide(L)'
;MVLLKRFLVSSLFVYLLGCNLPERNCSDYKNGDFEFSTTINNEVITSKFSRRDSIEIEYFENKIDTSFVSWVSDCEFILRKKNPATPTDKKAVNMKILSTSENGYVFEFSIVGDKKNIFRGEAIKLN
;
A
#
# COMPACT_ATOMS: atom_id res chain seq x y z
N MET A 1 -23.71 11.55 53.79
CA MET A 1 -24.22 12.14 52.51
C MET A 1 -23.12 12.81 51.68
N VAL A 2 -22.14 13.46 52.31
CA VAL A 2 -21.04 14.11 51.57
C VAL A 2 -20.05 13.09 51.01
N LEU A 3 -19.89 11.91 51.63
CA LEU A 3 -19.02 10.82 51.17
C LEU A 3 -19.53 10.09 49.94
N LEU A 4 -20.86 10.04 49.72
CA LEU A 4 -21.45 9.43 48.54
C LEU A 4 -21.28 10.29 47.27
N LYS A 5 -21.21 11.60 47.45
CA LYS A 5 -20.95 12.54 46.33
C LYS A 5 -19.52 12.52 45.82
N ARG A 6 -18.58 12.10 46.69
CA ARG A 6 -17.15 12.01 46.28
C ARG A 6 -16.82 10.72 45.53
N PHE A 7 -17.64 9.68 45.67
CA PHE A 7 -17.45 8.43 44.95
C PHE A 7 -17.98 8.47 43.53
N LEU A 8 -18.89 9.38 43.22
CA LEU A 8 -19.52 9.49 41.89
C LEU A 8 -18.71 10.33 40.90
N VAL A 9 -17.70 11.07 41.36
CA VAL A 9 -16.86 11.90 40.51
C VAL A 9 -15.60 11.17 40.07
N SER A 10 -15.25 10.05 40.70
CA SER A 10 -14.01 9.30 40.39
C SER A 10 -14.19 8.20 39.35
N SER A 11 -15.39 7.97 38.83
CA SER A 11 -15.65 6.88 37.90
C SER A 11 -15.83 7.32 36.42
N LEU A 12 -15.53 8.57 36.09
CA LEU A 12 -15.58 9.05 34.71
C LEU A 12 -14.16 9.29 34.19
N PHE A 13 -13.24 8.36 34.47
CA PHE A 13 -12.06 8.20 33.64
C PHE A 13 -12.47 7.34 32.42
N VAL A 14 -13.16 7.98 31.49
CA VAL A 14 -13.43 7.40 30.18
C VAL A 14 -12.07 7.06 29.57
N TYR A 15 -11.84 5.78 29.39
CA TYR A 15 -10.74 5.25 28.62
C TYR A 15 -10.87 5.78 27.18
N LEU A 16 -10.24 6.90 26.89
CA LEU A 16 -9.93 7.31 25.53
C LEU A 16 -8.85 6.36 25.02
N LEU A 17 -9.23 5.11 24.77
CA LEU A 17 -8.44 4.22 23.94
C LEU A 17 -8.57 4.78 22.54
N GLY A 18 -7.72 5.74 22.20
CA GLY A 18 -7.62 6.23 20.86
C GLY A 18 -7.25 5.07 19.94
N CYS A 19 -8.08 4.81 18.94
CA CYS A 19 -7.70 3.94 17.84
C CYS A 19 -6.49 4.57 17.15
N ASN A 20 -5.30 3.99 17.33
CA ASN A 20 -4.12 4.40 16.60
C ASN A 20 -4.30 3.97 15.14
N LEU A 21 -4.51 4.93 14.25
CA LEU A 21 -4.50 4.69 12.82
C LEU A 21 -3.08 4.29 12.39
N PRO A 22 -2.95 3.34 11.43
CA PRO A 22 -1.64 3.02 10.87
C PRO A 22 -0.95 4.26 10.32
N GLU A 23 0.36 4.37 10.53
CA GLU A 23 1.16 5.44 9.97
C GLU A 23 1.18 5.33 8.43
N ARG A 24 1.02 6.46 7.75
CA ARG A 24 0.96 6.51 6.29
C ARG A 24 1.72 7.73 5.75
N ASN A 25 3.03 7.59 5.66
CA ASN A 25 3.91 8.59 5.04
C ASN A 25 4.16 8.25 3.57
N CYS A 26 3.10 8.24 2.77
CA CYS A 26 3.13 7.75 1.41
C CYS A 26 4.01 8.59 0.47
N SER A 27 4.17 9.88 0.74
CA SER A 27 5.03 10.76 -0.07
C SER A 27 6.49 10.29 -0.13
N ASP A 28 6.97 9.60 0.90
CA ASP A 28 8.33 9.08 0.95
C ASP A 28 8.55 7.92 -0.05
N TYR A 29 7.47 7.37 -0.59
CA TYR A 29 7.49 6.20 -1.45
C TYR A 29 7.05 6.47 -2.89
N LYS A 30 6.90 7.73 -3.27
CA LYS A 30 6.56 8.10 -4.66
C LYS A 30 7.70 7.87 -5.63
N ASN A 31 8.93 7.99 -5.14
CA ASN A 31 10.15 7.77 -5.91
C ASN A 31 11.08 6.83 -5.16
N GLY A 32 11.83 6.03 -5.87
CA GLY A 32 12.83 5.16 -5.28
C GLY A 32 13.00 3.84 -6.01
N ASP A 33 13.91 3.04 -5.50
CA ASP A 33 14.11 1.66 -5.90
C ASP A 33 13.61 0.75 -4.80
N PHE A 34 12.87 -0.28 -5.17
CA PHE A 34 12.12 -1.11 -4.23
C PHE A 34 12.27 -2.59 -4.55
N GLU A 35 12.13 -3.39 -3.53
CA GLU A 35 11.86 -4.81 -3.65
C GLU A 35 10.45 -5.11 -3.17
N PHE A 36 9.69 -5.78 -3.99
CA PHE A 36 8.30 -6.13 -3.76
C PHE A 36 8.18 -7.61 -3.48
N SER A 37 7.27 -7.97 -2.60
CA SER A 37 6.96 -9.35 -2.26
C SER A 37 5.46 -9.50 -2.01
N THR A 38 4.88 -10.56 -2.53
CA THR A 38 3.49 -10.94 -2.30
C THR A 38 3.35 -12.45 -2.28
N THR A 39 2.27 -12.95 -1.69
CA THR A 39 1.93 -14.37 -1.71
C THR A 39 0.65 -14.56 -2.52
N ILE A 40 0.74 -15.32 -3.60
CA ILE A 40 -0.38 -15.70 -4.45
C ILE A 40 -0.41 -17.22 -4.56
N ASN A 41 -1.55 -17.84 -4.24
CA ASN A 41 -1.73 -19.30 -4.27
C ASN A 41 -0.64 -20.06 -3.49
N ASN A 42 -0.31 -19.58 -2.28
CA ASN A 42 0.73 -20.13 -1.39
C ASN A 42 2.17 -20.03 -1.94
N GLU A 43 2.39 -19.28 -3.02
CA GLU A 43 3.73 -18.98 -3.53
C GLU A 43 4.11 -17.55 -3.22
N VAL A 44 5.34 -17.37 -2.73
CA VAL A 44 5.94 -16.05 -2.54
C VAL A 44 6.54 -15.59 -3.86
N ILE A 45 6.04 -14.45 -4.36
CA ILE A 45 6.52 -13.82 -5.58
C ILE A 45 7.29 -12.56 -5.20
N THR A 46 8.50 -12.42 -5.70
CA THR A 46 9.38 -11.29 -5.43
C THR A 46 9.85 -10.67 -6.73
N SER A 47 9.81 -9.35 -6.80
CA SER A 47 10.37 -8.59 -7.92
C SER A 47 11.00 -7.29 -7.44
N LYS A 48 11.75 -6.64 -8.32
CA LYS A 48 12.30 -5.31 -8.06
C LYS A 48 11.68 -4.31 -9.01
N PHE A 49 11.50 -3.09 -8.53
CA PHE A 49 11.02 -2.02 -9.38
C PHE A 49 11.63 -0.68 -8.99
N SER A 50 11.74 0.18 -9.99
CA SER A 50 12.13 1.58 -9.82
C SER A 50 10.95 2.47 -10.16
N ARG A 51 10.64 3.43 -9.32
CA ARG A 51 9.61 4.42 -9.58
C ARG A 51 10.22 5.82 -9.60
N ARG A 52 9.98 6.53 -10.68
CA ARG A 52 10.42 7.91 -10.88
C ARG A 52 9.27 8.69 -11.50
N ASP A 53 8.75 9.70 -10.77
CA ASP A 53 7.64 10.53 -11.19
C ASP A 53 6.41 9.71 -11.60
N SER A 54 6.12 9.63 -12.89
CA SER A 54 4.96 8.95 -13.45
C SER A 54 5.29 7.63 -14.16
N ILE A 55 6.52 7.12 -13.97
CA ILE A 55 6.99 5.89 -14.60
C ILE A 55 7.45 4.89 -13.53
N GLU A 56 7.05 3.64 -13.70
CA GLU A 56 7.53 2.52 -12.91
C GLU A 56 8.10 1.45 -13.84
N ILE A 57 9.30 0.98 -13.52
CA ILE A 57 9.97 -0.09 -14.26
C ILE A 57 10.13 -1.28 -13.34
N GLU A 58 9.54 -2.41 -13.71
CA GLU A 58 9.61 -3.66 -12.96
C GLU A 58 10.59 -4.62 -13.62
N TYR A 59 11.39 -5.28 -12.80
CA TYR A 59 12.36 -6.30 -13.19
C TYR A 59 11.94 -7.63 -12.57
N PHE A 60 11.47 -8.54 -13.41
CA PHE A 60 10.99 -9.84 -12.97
C PHE A 60 11.40 -10.94 -13.94
N GLU A 61 12.07 -11.98 -13.46
CA GLU A 61 12.49 -13.15 -14.26
C GLU A 61 13.11 -12.80 -15.61
N ASN A 62 14.10 -11.92 -15.63
CA ASN A 62 14.77 -11.44 -16.86
C ASN A 62 13.89 -10.64 -17.81
N LYS A 63 12.69 -10.23 -17.36
CA LYS A 63 11.80 -9.34 -18.10
C LYS A 63 11.80 -7.95 -17.50
N ILE A 64 11.64 -6.95 -18.35
CA ILE A 64 11.51 -5.56 -17.95
C ILE A 64 10.16 -5.06 -18.44
N ASP A 65 9.31 -4.64 -17.53
CA ASP A 65 8.02 -4.05 -17.83
C ASP A 65 7.98 -2.60 -17.38
N THR A 66 7.49 -1.73 -18.23
CA THR A 66 7.29 -0.31 -17.92
C THR A 66 5.81 -0.01 -17.80
N SER A 67 5.45 0.72 -16.76
CA SER A 67 4.08 1.16 -16.51
C SER A 67 4.03 2.66 -16.27
N PHE A 68 2.91 3.26 -16.65
CA PHE A 68 2.57 4.62 -16.25
C PHE A 68 1.95 4.61 -14.85
N VAL A 69 2.32 5.58 -14.04
CA VAL A 69 1.82 5.75 -12.68
C VAL A 69 0.97 7.00 -12.62
N SER A 70 -0.28 6.86 -12.20
CA SER A 70 -1.19 7.99 -12.00
C SER A 70 -1.64 8.02 -10.54
N TRP A 71 -1.16 9.00 -9.78
CA TRP A 71 -1.54 9.18 -8.38
C TRP A 71 -2.93 9.79 -8.29
N VAL A 72 -3.85 9.10 -7.63
CA VAL A 72 -5.23 9.57 -7.39
C VAL A 72 -5.38 10.19 -6.01
N SER A 73 -4.46 9.87 -5.10
CA SER A 73 -4.31 10.50 -3.78
C SER A 73 -2.86 10.32 -3.32
N ASP A 74 -2.52 10.77 -2.12
CA ASP A 74 -1.16 10.59 -1.57
C ASP A 74 -0.78 9.11 -1.38
N CYS A 75 -1.76 8.25 -1.18
CA CYS A 75 -1.54 6.84 -0.85
C CYS A 75 -2.15 5.86 -1.85
N GLU A 76 -2.64 6.34 -2.97
CA GLU A 76 -3.29 5.48 -3.96
C GLU A 76 -2.92 5.90 -5.38
N PHE A 77 -2.59 4.93 -6.21
CA PHE A 77 -2.21 5.18 -7.59
C PHE A 77 -2.66 4.05 -8.51
N ILE A 78 -2.71 4.36 -9.80
CA ILE A 78 -3.09 3.41 -10.84
C ILE A 78 -1.90 3.16 -11.75
N LEU A 79 -1.65 1.88 -12.01
CA LEU A 79 -0.65 1.42 -12.96
C LEU A 79 -1.30 0.99 -14.27
N ARG A 80 -0.71 1.44 -15.38
CA ARG A 80 -1.07 0.99 -16.73
C ARG A 80 0.19 0.60 -17.47
N LYS A 81 0.24 -0.63 -17.99
CA LYS A 81 1.39 -1.07 -18.78
C LYS A 81 1.55 -0.21 -20.03
N LYS A 82 2.77 0.20 -20.32
CA LYS A 82 3.09 1.00 -21.51
C LYS A 82 2.90 0.20 -22.80
N ASN A 83 3.32 -1.06 -22.81
CA ASN A 83 3.26 -1.96 -23.96
C ASN A 83 2.54 -3.25 -23.58
N PRO A 84 1.20 -3.22 -23.46
CA PRO A 84 0.45 -4.41 -23.08
C PRO A 84 0.52 -5.47 -24.17
N ALA A 85 0.91 -6.69 -23.82
CA ALA A 85 1.03 -7.81 -24.75
C ALA A 85 -0.25 -8.66 -24.83
N THR A 86 -1.07 -8.66 -23.79
CA THR A 86 -2.29 -9.47 -23.68
C THR A 86 -3.49 -8.60 -23.30
N PRO A 87 -4.73 -9.09 -23.51
CA PRO A 87 -5.92 -8.38 -23.01
C PRO A 87 -5.91 -8.13 -21.52
N THR A 88 -5.35 -9.05 -20.73
CA THR A 88 -5.21 -8.88 -19.28
C THR A 88 -4.24 -7.74 -18.94
N ASP A 89 -3.16 -7.62 -19.68
CA ASP A 89 -2.17 -6.56 -19.49
C ASP A 89 -2.74 -5.16 -19.78
N LYS A 90 -3.80 -5.07 -20.57
CA LYS A 90 -4.48 -3.79 -20.86
C LYS A 90 -5.30 -3.27 -19.67
N LYS A 91 -5.57 -4.12 -18.69
CA LYS A 91 -6.35 -3.73 -17.51
C LYS A 91 -5.49 -2.93 -16.56
N ALA A 92 -6.02 -1.81 -16.10
CA ALA A 92 -5.35 -0.99 -15.10
C ALA A 92 -5.37 -1.67 -13.74
N VAL A 93 -4.30 -1.46 -12.97
CA VAL A 93 -4.17 -1.99 -11.61
C VAL A 93 -4.25 -0.85 -10.61
N ASN A 94 -5.13 -0.99 -9.65
CA ASN A 94 -5.23 -0.07 -8.53
C ASN A 94 -4.27 -0.51 -7.43
N MET A 95 -3.47 0.42 -6.94
CA MET A 95 -2.49 0.22 -5.88
C MET A 95 -2.82 1.14 -4.72
N LYS A 96 -3.02 0.58 -3.53
CA LYS A 96 -3.33 1.36 -2.33
C LYS A 96 -2.35 1.05 -1.22
N ILE A 97 -1.65 2.07 -0.75
CA ILE A 97 -0.75 1.94 0.40
C ILE A 97 -1.61 1.93 1.66
N LEU A 98 -1.53 0.84 2.43
CA LEU A 98 -2.31 0.65 3.65
C LEU A 98 -1.59 1.21 4.88
N SER A 99 -0.28 1.04 4.95
CA SER A 99 0.56 1.51 6.04
C SER A 99 1.99 1.68 5.57
N THR A 100 2.73 2.55 6.21
CA THR A 100 4.15 2.75 5.96
C THR A 100 4.95 2.45 7.21
N SER A 101 6.21 2.11 7.02
CA SER A 101 7.20 1.92 8.08
C SER A 101 8.44 2.75 7.77
N GLU A 102 9.50 2.55 8.52
CA GLU A 102 10.75 3.27 8.31
C GLU A 102 11.37 2.98 6.92
N ASN A 103 11.25 1.73 6.43
CA ASN A 103 11.92 1.27 5.22
C ASN A 103 11.00 0.79 4.12
N GLY A 104 9.69 0.83 4.31
CA GLY A 104 8.80 0.25 3.32
C GLY A 104 7.33 0.49 3.59
N TYR A 105 6.50 -0.20 2.85
CA TYR A 105 5.06 -0.07 2.98
C TYR A 105 4.34 -1.40 2.68
N VAL A 106 3.18 -1.54 3.29
CA VAL A 106 2.21 -2.59 2.98
C VAL A 106 1.17 -2.00 2.03
N PHE A 107 0.82 -2.73 1.00
CA PHE A 107 -0.16 -2.27 0.03
C PHE A 107 -1.13 -3.39 -0.36
N GLU A 108 -2.25 -3.00 -0.89
CA GLU A 108 -3.16 -3.89 -1.59
C GLU A 108 -3.27 -3.49 -3.06
N PHE A 109 -3.54 -4.47 -3.91
CA PHE A 109 -3.68 -4.23 -5.34
C PHE A 109 -4.78 -5.10 -5.93
N SER A 110 -5.39 -4.58 -6.97
CA SER A 110 -6.47 -5.24 -7.70
C SER A 110 -6.61 -4.63 -9.08
N ILE A 111 -7.24 -5.37 -9.98
CA ILE A 111 -7.68 -4.79 -11.25
C ILE A 111 -8.75 -3.73 -10.96
N VAL A 112 -8.65 -2.58 -11.60
CA VAL A 112 -9.64 -1.51 -11.46
C VAL A 112 -11.02 -2.05 -11.79
N GLY A 113 -11.96 -1.87 -10.86
CA GLY A 113 -13.32 -2.37 -10.96
C GLY A 113 -13.55 -3.78 -10.41
N ASP A 114 -12.51 -4.53 -10.13
CA ASP A 114 -12.61 -5.85 -9.50
C ASP A 114 -12.50 -5.69 -7.97
N LYS A 115 -13.62 -5.88 -7.28
CA LYS A 115 -13.69 -5.79 -5.82
C LYS A 115 -13.54 -7.13 -5.11
N LYS A 116 -13.46 -8.23 -5.86
CA LYS A 116 -13.41 -9.58 -5.31
C LYS A 116 -11.98 -10.11 -5.18
N ASN A 117 -11.12 -9.79 -6.15
CA ASN A 117 -9.75 -10.29 -6.21
C ASN A 117 -8.79 -9.19 -5.79
N ILE A 118 -8.64 -9.04 -4.47
CA ILE A 118 -7.73 -8.07 -3.85
C ILE A 118 -6.59 -8.83 -3.22
N PHE A 119 -5.36 -8.43 -3.57
CA PHE A 119 -4.13 -9.04 -3.06
C PHE A 119 -3.38 -8.05 -2.20
N ARG A 120 -2.53 -8.55 -1.32
CA ARG A 120 -1.63 -7.74 -0.49
C ARG A 120 -0.18 -8.05 -0.80
N GLY A 121 0.64 -7.05 -0.65
CA GLY A 121 2.08 -7.19 -0.76
C GLY A 121 2.79 -6.20 0.14
N GLU A 122 4.11 -6.37 0.19
CA GLU A 122 5.02 -5.50 0.90
C GLU A 122 6.08 -4.99 -0.06
N ALA A 123 6.46 -3.75 0.08
CA ALA A 123 7.57 -3.16 -0.65
C ALA A 123 8.59 -2.60 0.33
N ILE A 124 9.85 -2.91 0.08
CA ILE A 124 10.97 -2.40 0.86
C ILE A 124 11.77 -1.45 -0.02
N LYS A 125 12.05 -0.27 0.49
CA LYS A 125 12.88 0.71 -0.21
C LYS A 125 14.34 0.34 -0.07
N LEU A 126 15.04 0.26 -1.20
CA LEU A 126 16.43 -0.19 -1.26
C LEU A 126 17.44 0.97 -1.14
N ASN A 127 16.98 2.20 -1.35
CA ASN A 127 17.86 3.38 -1.31
C ASN A 127 17.13 4.65 -0.88
#